data_2d50bf9c66bca18d466ba608d7aaa5d2
#
_entry.id   2d50bf9c66bca18d466ba608d7aaa5d2
#
_cell.length_a   1.000
_cell.length_b   1.000
_cell.length_c   1.000
_cell.angle_alpha   90.00
_cell.angle_beta   90.00
_cell.angle_gamma   90.00
#
_symmetry.space_group_name_H-M   'P 1'
#
loop_
_entity.id
_entity.type
_entity.pdbx_description
1 polymer ?
#
loop_
_entity_poly.entity_id
_entity_poly.type
_entity_poly.pdbx_seq_one_letter_code
_entity_poly.pdbx_strand_id
1 'polypeptide(L)'
;MDCRLDSLCRQMDGRLESQCKDTKNKSMAEKKNAISYESIMKDLKARKFAPVYVLMGDEPFYIDKICDYIAENVLQPEERDFNQTVLFGADTTAVQVVDQCKGYPMMAEFRVVIVKEAQNLKSLDALEKYLEKPVKSTVLVICNKNGSIDRRKKFIPRAEQVGVVFESKKLYDRQLPGFIETYLKARKATIEPKAVQMVADHIGADLHRLTSELDKLLISLPDSDRRVTPDVVEREIGVSKDFNAFELRSAIIQRDVFKANQIINYFDSNPKSGSLYALLPLLFSYFQNLMIAYYAPNKQNENELAKFLDLRGTWAVRDYTMGMRNYSGVKVMQIIEKLKEVDAKSKGIDNPFTSAGELMRELIFFILH
;
A
#
# COMPACT_ATOMS: atom_id res chain seq x y z
N MET A 1 -15.00 -35.68 34.45
CA MET A 1 -14.40 -35.57 33.10
C MET A 1 -14.01 -34.11 32.75
N ASP A 2 -14.11 -33.17 33.72
CA ASP A 2 -13.96 -31.73 33.49
C ASP A 2 -12.60 -31.12 33.81
N CYS A 3 -11.66 -31.86 34.38
CA CYS A 3 -10.37 -31.28 34.82
C CYS A 3 -9.28 -31.20 33.71
N ARG A 4 -9.48 -31.84 32.57
CA ARG A 4 -8.48 -31.80 31.45
C ARG A 4 -8.70 -30.68 30.46
N LEU A 5 -9.93 -30.17 30.31
CA LEU A 5 -10.24 -29.05 29.43
C LEU A 5 -9.77 -27.71 30.03
N ASP A 6 -9.89 -27.51 31.34
CA ASP A 6 -9.42 -26.30 32.02
C ASP A 6 -7.90 -26.15 31.99
N SER A 7 -7.14 -27.25 32.01
CA SER A 7 -5.67 -27.18 31.92
C SER A 7 -5.17 -26.84 30.52
N LEU A 8 -5.89 -27.27 29.48
CA LEU A 8 -5.59 -26.95 28.08
C LEU A 8 -5.94 -25.48 27.74
N CYS A 9 -7.06 -24.97 28.27
CA CYS A 9 -7.40 -23.55 28.11
C CYS A 9 -6.37 -22.62 28.77
N ARG A 10 -5.92 -22.91 29.99
CA ARG A 10 -4.88 -22.13 30.67
C ARG A 10 -3.51 -22.18 29.98
N GLN A 11 -3.15 -23.31 29.34
CA GLN A 11 -1.92 -23.39 28.56
C GLN A 11 -2.01 -22.64 27.21
N MET A 12 -3.17 -22.53 26.61
CA MET A 12 -3.39 -21.74 25.40
C MET A 12 -3.39 -20.24 25.69
N ASP A 13 -3.99 -19.81 26.81
CA ASP A 13 -3.98 -18.40 27.23
C ASP A 13 -2.57 -17.90 27.57
N GLY A 14 -1.76 -18.69 28.28
CA GLY A 14 -0.37 -18.35 28.57
C GLY A 14 0.55 -18.26 27.35
N ARG A 15 0.30 -19.05 26.30
CA ARG A 15 1.04 -18.97 25.02
C ARG A 15 0.61 -17.77 24.17
N LEU A 16 -0.69 -17.44 24.16
CA LEU A 16 -1.21 -16.27 23.45
C LEU A 16 -0.75 -14.96 24.09
N GLU A 17 -0.69 -14.88 25.43
CA GLU A 17 -0.17 -13.69 26.11
C GLU A 17 1.34 -13.50 25.93
N SER A 18 2.12 -14.58 25.90
CA SER A 18 3.58 -14.47 25.65
C SER A 18 3.86 -14.05 24.20
N GLN A 19 3.15 -14.60 23.22
CA GLN A 19 3.29 -14.21 21.80
C GLN A 19 2.80 -12.77 21.55
N CYS A 20 1.74 -12.31 22.25
CA CYS A 20 1.31 -10.91 22.18
C CYS A 20 2.29 -9.93 22.84
N LYS A 21 2.98 -10.33 23.92
CA LYS A 21 4.00 -9.49 24.57
C LYS A 21 5.28 -9.43 23.73
N ASP A 22 5.71 -10.53 23.13
CA ASP A 22 6.88 -10.57 22.26
C ASP A 22 6.67 -9.83 20.93
N THR A 23 5.47 -9.89 20.34
CA THR A 23 5.13 -9.10 19.15
C THR A 23 5.00 -7.60 19.46
N LYS A 24 4.42 -7.22 20.62
CA LYS A 24 4.34 -5.81 21.03
C LYS A 24 5.73 -5.24 21.38
N ASN A 25 6.59 -5.99 22.05
CA ASN A 25 7.95 -5.54 22.37
C ASN A 25 8.84 -5.47 21.12
N LYS A 26 8.73 -6.39 20.17
CA LYS A 26 9.40 -6.28 18.85
C LYS A 26 8.90 -5.07 18.06
N SER A 27 7.58 -4.83 18.02
CA SER A 27 7.03 -3.68 17.28
C SER A 27 7.38 -2.33 17.92
N MET A 28 7.60 -2.27 19.24
CA MET A 28 8.05 -1.05 19.94
C MET A 28 9.55 -0.80 19.81
N ALA A 29 10.38 -1.84 19.74
CA ALA A 29 11.83 -1.73 19.51
C ALA A 29 12.14 -1.34 18.04
N GLU A 30 11.38 -1.86 17.07
CA GLU A 30 11.52 -1.51 15.65
C GLU A 30 11.05 -0.09 15.33
N LYS A 31 10.16 0.51 16.12
CA LYS A 31 9.68 1.90 15.93
C LYS A 31 10.69 2.99 16.31
N LYS A 32 11.77 2.67 16.99
CA LYS A 32 12.73 3.67 17.50
C LYS A 32 13.77 4.16 16.50
N ASN A 33 13.96 3.49 15.33
CA ASN A 33 15.01 3.86 14.37
C ASN A 33 14.60 3.77 12.89
N ALA A 34 13.32 3.70 12.55
CA ALA A 34 12.92 3.70 11.14
C ALA A 34 12.94 5.13 10.58
N ILE A 35 13.92 5.43 9.74
CA ILE A 35 14.00 6.70 8.99
C ILE A 35 12.78 6.78 8.06
N SER A 36 11.99 7.86 8.16
CA SER A 36 10.81 8.05 7.32
C SER A 36 11.15 8.75 6.00
N TYR A 37 10.32 8.53 4.97
CA TYR A 37 10.42 9.22 3.69
C TYR A 37 10.42 10.76 3.87
N GLU A 38 9.52 11.27 4.72
CA GLU A 38 9.39 12.71 4.98
C GLU A 38 10.66 13.29 5.62
N SER A 39 11.30 12.54 6.53
CA SER A 39 12.55 12.94 7.15
C SER A 39 13.68 13.04 6.12
N ILE A 40 13.81 12.04 5.24
CA ILE A 40 14.81 12.05 4.17
C ILE A 40 14.58 13.24 3.24
N MET A 41 13.35 13.44 2.78
CA MET A 41 13.01 14.53 1.88
C MET A 41 13.23 15.91 2.52
N LYS A 42 13.03 16.04 3.83
CA LYS A 42 13.32 17.28 4.58
C LYS A 42 14.82 17.57 4.57
N ASP A 43 15.66 16.58 4.84
CA ASP A 43 17.12 16.75 4.84
C ASP A 43 17.66 17.05 3.43
N LEU A 44 17.16 16.34 2.41
CA LEU A 44 17.52 16.59 1.01
C LEU A 44 17.15 18.01 0.56
N LYS A 45 15.95 18.50 0.90
CA LYS A 45 15.52 19.88 0.61
C LYS A 45 16.35 20.92 1.35
N ALA A 46 16.86 20.58 2.53
CA ALA A 46 17.79 21.43 3.28
C ALA A 46 19.26 21.30 2.79
N ARG A 47 19.51 20.64 1.65
CA ARG A 47 20.84 20.34 1.07
C ARG A 47 21.77 19.61 2.02
N LYS A 48 21.22 18.80 2.91
CA LYS A 48 21.99 17.91 3.81
C LYS A 48 22.09 16.53 3.15
N PHE A 49 23.17 16.31 2.43
CA PHE A 49 23.39 15.06 1.73
C PHE A 49 24.25 14.11 2.56
N ALA A 50 23.77 12.87 2.73
CA ALA A 50 24.58 11.79 3.29
C ALA A 50 25.48 11.20 2.19
N PRO A 51 26.66 10.68 2.54
CA PRO A 51 27.55 10.06 1.56
C PRO A 51 27.00 8.76 0.96
N VAL A 52 26.04 8.11 1.63
CA VAL A 52 25.45 6.87 1.17
C VAL A 52 23.95 6.83 1.46
N TYR A 53 23.16 6.44 0.47
CA TYR A 53 21.74 6.13 0.57
C TYR A 53 21.51 4.68 0.12
N VAL A 54 21.01 3.83 0.99
CA VAL A 54 20.53 2.49 0.64
C VAL A 54 19.02 2.50 0.72
N LEU A 55 18.39 2.49 -0.45
CA LEU A 55 16.94 2.55 -0.62
C LEU A 55 16.47 1.17 -1.04
N MET A 56 15.69 0.49 -0.20
CA MET A 56 15.26 -0.89 -0.45
C MET A 56 13.80 -1.10 -0.06
N GLY A 57 13.18 -2.17 -0.57
CA GLY A 57 11.84 -2.58 -0.16
C GLY A 57 10.90 -2.93 -1.31
N ASP A 58 9.67 -3.28 -0.92
CA ASP A 58 8.65 -3.77 -1.84
C ASP A 58 7.82 -2.66 -2.50
N GLU A 59 7.93 -1.40 -2.01
CA GLU A 59 7.26 -0.25 -2.61
C GLU A 59 8.27 0.62 -3.37
N PRO A 60 8.33 0.52 -4.70
CA PRO A 60 9.30 1.24 -5.52
C PRO A 60 9.06 2.74 -5.57
N PHE A 61 7.84 3.21 -5.38
CA PHE A 61 7.47 4.62 -5.50
C PHE A 61 8.36 5.56 -4.67
N TYR A 62 8.54 5.26 -3.38
CA TYR A 62 9.35 6.12 -2.51
C TYR A 62 10.83 6.03 -2.82
N ILE A 63 11.31 4.84 -3.25
CA ILE A 63 12.69 4.63 -3.70
C ILE A 63 12.98 5.53 -4.90
N ASP A 64 12.09 5.51 -5.91
CA ASP A 64 12.23 6.33 -7.10
C ASP A 64 12.16 7.81 -6.78
N LYS A 65 11.21 8.26 -5.95
CA LYS A 65 11.10 9.68 -5.57
C LYS A 65 12.35 10.22 -4.87
N ILE A 66 12.97 9.44 -3.99
CA ILE A 66 14.22 9.84 -3.32
C ILE A 66 15.37 9.85 -4.33
N CYS A 67 15.50 8.79 -5.13
CA CYS A 67 16.53 8.65 -6.14
C CYS A 67 16.50 9.79 -7.17
N ASP A 68 15.31 10.06 -7.74
CA ASP A 68 15.11 11.11 -8.73
C ASP A 68 15.38 12.49 -8.13
N TYR A 69 14.94 12.75 -6.89
CA TYR A 69 15.24 14.01 -6.22
C TYR A 69 16.74 14.22 -6.05
N ILE A 70 17.50 13.19 -5.66
CA ILE A 70 18.97 13.27 -5.55
C ILE A 70 19.59 13.52 -6.92
N ALA A 71 19.16 12.80 -7.96
CA ALA A 71 19.67 12.93 -9.32
C ALA A 71 19.45 14.34 -9.89
N GLU A 72 18.33 14.99 -9.51
CA GLU A 72 17.96 16.30 -10.04
C GLU A 72 18.45 17.48 -9.21
N ASN A 73 18.77 17.31 -7.91
CA ASN A 73 18.96 18.46 -7.01
C ASN A 73 20.31 18.49 -6.31
N VAL A 74 21.13 17.45 -6.35
CA VAL A 74 22.48 17.48 -5.75
C VAL A 74 23.42 18.33 -6.62
N LEU A 75 23.40 18.10 -7.94
CA LEU A 75 24.23 18.77 -8.92
C LEU A 75 23.43 19.83 -9.69
N GLN A 76 24.09 20.88 -10.12
CA GLN A 76 23.55 21.82 -11.10
C GLN A 76 23.43 21.12 -12.47
N PRO A 77 22.50 21.54 -13.35
CA PRO A 77 22.34 20.90 -14.65
C PRO A 77 23.64 20.75 -15.45
N GLU A 78 24.49 21.76 -15.42
CA GLU A 78 25.75 21.81 -16.15
C GLU A 78 26.83 20.88 -15.57
N GLU A 79 26.70 20.50 -14.30
CA GLU A 79 27.67 19.64 -13.60
C GLU A 79 27.36 18.16 -13.81
N ARG A 80 26.12 17.81 -14.22
CA ARG A 80 25.63 16.41 -14.25
C ARG A 80 26.38 15.54 -15.24
N ASP A 81 26.69 16.05 -16.42
CA ASP A 81 27.35 15.28 -17.48
C ASP A 81 28.72 14.72 -17.04
N PHE A 82 29.41 15.42 -16.16
CA PHE A 82 30.74 15.04 -15.67
C PHE A 82 30.73 14.37 -14.29
N ASN A 83 29.72 14.65 -13.47
CA ASN A 83 29.71 14.25 -12.06
C ASN A 83 28.58 13.30 -11.67
N GLN A 84 27.65 12.99 -12.59
CA GLN A 84 26.59 12.02 -12.35
C GLN A 84 26.80 10.74 -13.14
N THR A 85 26.81 9.61 -12.46
CA THR A 85 26.92 8.29 -13.11
C THR A 85 25.74 7.44 -12.67
N VAL A 86 24.97 6.93 -13.63
CA VAL A 86 23.86 6.00 -13.38
C VAL A 86 24.27 4.61 -13.91
N LEU A 87 24.24 3.62 -13.04
CA LEU A 87 24.62 2.24 -13.31
C LEU A 87 23.42 1.32 -13.04
N PHE A 88 23.29 0.25 -13.78
CA PHE A 88 22.30 -0.79 -13.54
C PHE A 88 22.95 -2.03 -12.95
N GLY A 89 22.33 -2.63 -11.92
CA GLY A 89 22.89 -3.76 -11.20
C GLY A 89 23.18 -4.99 -12.07
N ALA A 90 22.44 -5.17 -13.19
CA ALA A 90 22.67 -6.25 -14.13
C ALA A 90 23.94 -6.06 -14.97
N ASP A 91 24.31 -4.80 -15.28
CA ASP A 91 25.35 -4.44 -16.24
C ASP A 91 26.64 -3.99 -15.55
N THR A 92 26.70 -4.01 -14.22
CA THR A 92 27.83 -3.52 -13.46
C THR A 92 28.26 -4.50 -12.35
N THR A 93 29.42 -4.24 -11.78
CA THR A 93 29.94 -4.96 -10.62
C THR A 93 30.16 -4.01 -9.43
N ALA A 94 30.13 -4.54 -8.22
CA ALA A 94 30.39 -3.72 -7.03
C ALA A 94 31.78 -3.03 -7.07
N VAL A 95 32.77 -3.63 -7.73
CA VAL A 95 34.09 -3.03 -7.91
C VAL A 95 34.00 -1.81 -8.80
N GLN A 96 33.32 -1.89 -9.94
CA GLN A 96 33.11 -0.77 -10.86
C GLN A 96 32.34 0.37 -10.18
N VAL A 97 31.32 0.06 -9.35
CA VAL A 97 30.60 1.08 -8.57
C VAL A 97 31.57 1.81 -7.61
N VAL A 98 32.42 1.04 -6.91
CA VAL A 98 33.41 1.61 -5.98
C VAL A 98 34.42 2.51 -6.71
N ASP A 99 34.88 2.09 -7.89
CA ASP A 99 35.81 2.89 -8.70
C ASP A 99 35.16 4.21 -9.13
N GLN A 100 33.88 4.20 -9.51
CA GLN A 100 33.14 5.44 -9.77
C GLN A 100 33.01 6.31 -8.52
N CYS A 101 32.79 5.72 -7.36
CA CYS A 101 32.66 6.45 -6.09
C CYS A 101 33.97 7.08 -5.61
N LYS A 102 35.12 6.56 -6.01
CA LYS A 102 36.46 7.09 -5.66
C LYS A 102 36.92 8.25 -6.55
N GLY A 103 36.23 8.46 -7.67
CA GLY A 103 36.55 9.60 -8.54
C GLY A 103 36.30 10.94 -7.86
N TYR A 104 37.16 11.93 -8.14
CA TYR A 104 36.95 13.28 -7.66
C TYR A 104 35.89 14.00 -8.50
N PRO A 105 35.04 14.88 -7.89
CA PRO A 105 34.14 15.73 -8.66
C PRO A 105 34.93 16.72 -9.54
N MET A 106 34.43 16.95 -10.75
CA MET A 106 35.01 17.90 -11.70
C MET A 106 34.24 19.22 -11.63
N MET A 107 34.86 20.27 -11.09
CA MET A 107 34.28 21.63 -10.97
C MET A 107 32.92 21.65 -10.23
N ALA A 108 32.67 20.68 -9.35
CA ALA A 108 31.47 20.56 -8.56
C ALA A 108 31.81 20.20 -7.10
N GLU A 109 30.85 20.40 -6.18
CA GLU A 109 31.01 20.02 -4.78
C GLU A 109 30.88 18.51 -4.57
N PHE A 110 30.00 17.89 -5.33
CA PHE A 110 29.67 16.48 -5.20
C PHE A 110 29.84 15.71 -6.52
N ARG A 111 30.09 14.40 -6.37
CA ARG A 111 29.90 13.39 -7.39
C ARG A 111 28.71 12.52 -6.99
N VAL A 112 27.80 12.22 -7.91
CA VAL A 112 26.61 11.39 -7.67
C VAL A 112 26.76 10.08 -8.42
N VAL A 113 26.70 8.96 -7.70
CA VAL A 113 26.73 7.61 -8.27
C VAL A 113 25.44 6.90 -7.88
N ILE A 114 24.62 6.55 -8.87
CA ILE A 114 23.33 5.91 -8.68
C ILE A 114 23.40 4.50 -9.21
N VAL A 115 23.08 3.52 -8.38
CA VAL A 115 22.95 2.12 -8.79
C VAL A 115 21.47 1.75 -8.77
N LYS A 116 20.87 1.67 -9.96
CA LYS A 116 19.49 1.21 -10.15
C LYS A 116 19.48 -0.32 -10.19
N GLU A 117 18.37 -0.92 -9.72
CA GLU A 117 18.17 -2.37 -9.70
C GLU A 117 19.31 -3.15 -9.02
N ALA A 118 19.76 -2.66 -7.86
CA ALA A 118 20.88 -3.22 -7.13
C ALA A 118 20.65 -4.69 -6.68
N GLN A 119 19.40 -5.19 -6.68
CA GLN A 119 19.08 -6.60 -6.46
C GLN A 119 19.74 -7.54 -7.49
N ASN A 120 20.10 -7.02 -8.68
CA ASN A 120 20.77 -7.77 -9.74
C ASN A 120 22.30 -7.76 -9.63
N LEU A 121 22.87 -7.02 -8.66
CA LEU A 121 24.31 -7.07 -8.39
C LEU A 121 24.72 -8.45 -7.83
N LYS A 122 25.73 -9.05 -8.44
CA LYS A 122 26.19 -10.41 -8.07
C LYS A 122 26.77 -10.50 -6.64
N SER A 123 27.41 -9.42 -6.17
CA SER A 123 27.98 -9.35 -4.82
C SER A 123 28.03 -7.91 -4.32
N LEU A 124 27.89 -7.72 -2.99
CA LEU A 124 28.01 -6.43 -2.32
C LEU A 124 29.35 -6.27 -1.58
N ASP A 125 30.28 -7.24 -1.67
CA ASP A 125 31.48 -7.30 -0.82
C ASP A 125 32.41 -6.10 -1.02
N ALA A 126 32.60 -5.64 -2.26
CA ALA A 126 33.43 -4.46 -2.53
C ALA A 126 32.79 -3.17 -1.99
N LEU A 127 31.46 -3.06 -2.07
CA LEU A 127 30.70 -1.95 -1.49
C LEU A 127 30.79 -1.98 0.03
N GLU A 128 30.73 -3.16 0.66
CA GLU A 128 30.90 -3.29 2.10
C GLU A 128 32.24 -2.71 2.59
N LYS A 129 33.32 -2.96 1.87
CA LYS A 129 34.65 -2.38 2.16
C LYS A 129 34.68 -0.85 1.95
N TYR A 130 34.01 -0.37 0.90
CA TYR A 130 33.93 1.06 0.63
C TYR A 130 33.20 1.82 1.75
N LEU A 131 32.17 1.20 2.36
CA LEU A 131 31.44 1.79 3.50
C LEU A 131 32.29 1.98 4.76
N GLU A 132 33.44 1.35 4.89
CA GLU A 132 34.34 1.60 6.03
C GLU A 132 34.92 3.03 6.00
N LYS A 133 35.14 3.58 4.80
CA LYS A 133 35.64 4.94 4.61
C LYS A 133 35.10 5.53 3.31
N PRO A 134 33.82 5.92 3.28
CA PRO A 134 33.24 6.49 2.07
C PRO A 134 33.82 7.86 1.77
N VAL A 135 33.91 8.20 0.49
CA VAL A 135 34.39 9.52 0.02
C VAL A 135 33.32 10.56 0.35
N LYS A 136 33.66 11.60 1.09
CA LYS A 136 32.69 12.62 1.55
C LYS A 136 32.11 13.48 0.43
N SER A 137 32.85 13.66 -0.66
CA SER A 137 32.40 14.40 -1.85
C SER A 137 31.60 13.52 -2.82
N THR A 138 31.29 12.26 -2.45
CA THR A 138 30.49 11.36 -3.27
C THR A 138 29.17 11.05 -2.58
N VAL A 139 28.07 11.17 -3.30
CA VAL A 139 26.74 10.71 -2.90
C VAL A 139 26.43 9.42 -3.65
N LEU A 140 26.55 8.29 -2.96
CA LEU A 140 26.23 6.97 -3.49
C LEU A 140 24.77 6.61 -3.16
N VAL A 141 23.96 6.31 -4.18
CA VAL A 141 22.58 5.89 -4.05
C VAL A 141 22.43 4.45 -4.56
N ILE A 142 21.99 3.55 -3.71
CA ILE A 142 21.77 2.14 -4.04
C ILE A 142 20.27 1.87 -3.96
N CYS A 143 19.64 1.62 -5.12
CA CYS A 143 18.20 1.34 -5.23
C CYS A 143 17.98 -0.16 -5.42
N ASN A 144 17.46 -0.81 -4.36
CA ASN A 144 17.12 -2.24 -4.34
C ASN A 144 15.60 -2.40 -4.29
N LYS A 145 14.97 -2.66 -5.44
CA LYS A 145 13.51 -2.77 -5.56
C LYS A 145 13.05 -4.23 -5.41
N ASN A 146 11.76 -4.38 -5.02
CA ASN A 146 11.09 -5.68 -4.89
C ASN A 146 11.78 -6.64 -3.91
N GLY A 147 12.19 -6.12 -2.77
CA GLY A 147 12.81 -6.87 -1.70
C GLY A 147 13.79 -6.04 -0.88
N SER A 148 14.26 -6.63 0.21
CA SER A 148 15.23 -6.00 1.11
C SER A 148 16.54 -6.78 1.15
N ILE A 149 17.64 -6.04 1.33
CA ILE A 149 18.96 -6.63 1.58
C ILE A 149 18.95 -7.21 3.00
N ASP A 150 19.47 -8.43 3.16
CA ASP A 150 19.50 -9.11 4.46
C ASP A 150 20.26 -8.27 5.50
N ARG A 151 19.54 -7.81 6.53
CA ARG A 151 20.08 -7.00 7.64
C ARG A 151 21.10 -7.71 8.50
N ARG A 152 21.22 -9.04 8.42
CA ARG A 152 22.23 -9.84 9.11
C ARG A 152 23.61 -9.73 8.45
N LYS A 153 23.66 -9.35 7.16
CA LYS A 153 24.90 -9.07 6.47
C LYS A 153 25.51 -7.78 6.99
N LYS A 154 26.84 -7.71 7.08
CA LYS A 154 27.59 -6.55 7.57
C LYS A 154 27.36 -5.27 6.76
N PHE A 155 26.88 -5.40 5.52
CA PHE A 155 26.63 -4.29 4.62
C PHE A 155 25.61 -3.28 5.19
N ILE A 156 24.42 -3.74 5.65
CA ILE A 156 23.38 -2.84 6.18
C ILE A 156 23.82 -2.13 7.47
N PRO A 157 24.33 -2.81 8.51
CA PRO A 157 24.84 -2.13 9.71
C PRO A 157 25.95 -1.11 9.43
N ARG A 158 26.82 -1.36 8.43
CA ARG A 158 27.84 -0.39 8.02
C ARG A 158 27.23 0.81 7.28
N ALA A 159 26.27 0.56 6.41
CA ALA A 159 25.56 1.64 5.71
C ALA A 159 24.81 2.56 6.69
N GLU A 160 24.19 2.01 7.74
CA GLU A 160 23.51 2.76 8.81
C GLU A 160 24.46 3.67 9.61
N GLN A 161 25.74 3.32 9.72
CA GLN A 161 26.75 4.12 10.42
C GLN A 161 27.22 5.34 9.62
N VAL A 162 27.23 5.26 8.30
CA VAL A 162 27.82 6.28 7.43
C VAL A 162 26.81 7.01 6.55
N GLY A 163 25.57 6.55 6.51
CA GLY A 163 24.55 7.07 5.61
C GLY A 163 23.13 6.79 6.05
N VAL A 164 22.24 6.78 5.10
CA VAL A 164 20.80 6.59 5.26
C VAL A 164 20.41 5.22 4.71
N VAL A 165 19.76 4.40 5.53
CA VAL A 165 19.12 3.16 5.09
C VAL A 165 17.62 3.31 5.22
N PHE A 166 16.92 3.27 4.10
CA PHE A 166 15.47 3.39 4.03
C PHE A 166 14.83 2.12 3.48
N GLU A 167 13.85 1.61 4.21
CA GLU A 167 13.07 0.45 3.80
C GLU A 167 11.64 0.86 3.48
N SER A 168 11.30 0.80 2.20
CA SER A 168 9.99 1.13 1.67
C SER A 168 9.06 -0.07 1.72
N LYS A 169 7.96 0.04 2.46
CA LYS A 169 6.96 -1.02 2.60
C LYS A 169 5.71 -0.69 1.80
N LYS A 170 5.12 -1.70 1.15
CA LYS A 170 3.83 -1.55 0.47
C LYS A 170 2.77 -1.01 1.43
N LEU A 171 1.97 -0.10 0.94
CA LEU A 171 0.78 0.34 1.66
C LEU A 171 -0.31 -0.73 1.58
N TYR A 172 -0.97 -0.94 2.70
CA TYR A 172 -2.21 -1.72 2.72
C TYR A 172 -3.38 -0.87 2.23
N ASP A 173 -4.41 -1.49 1.66
CA ASP A 173 -5.59 -0.79 1.13
C ASP A 173 -6.20 0.19 2.13
N ARG A 174 -6.24 -0.18 3.42
CA ARG A 174 -6.68 0.69 4.51
C ARG A 174 -5.89 1.99 4.67
N GLN A 175 -4.68 2.09 4.13
CA GLN A 175 -3.81 3.26 4.23
C GLN A 175 -3.94 4.19 3.02
N LEU A 176 -4.51 3.70 1.91
CA LEU A 176 -4.65 4.46 0.67
C LEU A 176 -5.46 5.75 0.83
N PRO A 177 -6.60 5.78 1.54
CA PRO A 177 -7.34 7.02 1.75
C PRO A 177 -6.49 8.13 2.38
N GLY A 178 -5.73 7.81 3.43
CA GLY A 178 -4.85 8.79 4.08
C GLY A 178 -3.67 9.23 3.21
N PHE A 179 -3.15 8.33 2.36
CA PHE A 179 -2.14 8.67 1.38
C PHE A 179 -2.70 9.66 0.33
N ILE A 180 -3.88 9.39 -0.24
CA ILE A 180 -4.54 10.24 -1.23
C ILE A 180 -4.77 11.64 -0.68
N GLU A 181 -5.36 11.75 0.51
CA GLU A 181 -5.61 13.04 1.17
C GLU A 181 -4.32 13.81 1.40
N THR A 182 -3.27 13.15 1.91
CA THR A 182 -1.96 13.77 2.16
C THR A 182 -1.28 14.23 0.87
N TYR A 183 -1.37 13.41 -0.18
CA TYR A 183 -0.80 13.69 -1.49
C TYR A 183 -1.41 14.94 -2.14
N LEU A 184 -2.74 15.05 -2.10
CA LEU A 184 -3.48 16.19 -2.64
C LEU A 184 -3.30 17.45 -1.78
N LYS A 185 -3.31 17.32 -0.46
CA LYS A 185 -3.06 18.43 0.47
C LYS A 185 -1.68 19.07 0.25
N ALA A 186 -0.64 18.27 0.01
CA ALA A 186 0.69 18.78 -0.32
C ALA A 186 0.72 19.59 -1.62
N ARG A 187 -0.28 19.43 -2.49
CA ARG A 187 -0.48 20.16 -3.76
C ARG A 187 -1.57 21.22 -3.67
N LYS A 188 -1.98 21.60 -2.45
CA LYS A 188 -3.02 22.61 -2.16
C LYS A 188 -4.39 22.25 -2.76
N ALA A 189 -4.72 20.97 -2.81
CA ALA A 189 -6.02 20.47 -3.25
C ALA A 189 -6.73 19.72 -2.13
N THR A 190 -8.05 19.65 -2.22
CA THR A 190 -8.92 18.90 -1.31
C THR A 190 -9.67 17.82 -2.08
N ILE A 191 -10.15 16.80 -1.39
CA ILE A 191 -10.91 15.71 -1.99
C ILE A 191 -12.07 15.31 -1.08
N GLU A 192 -13.22 15.01 -1.68
CA GLU A 192 -14.38 14.54 -0.92
C GLU A 192 -14.21 13.08 -0.49
N PRO A 193 -14.77 12.67 0.68
CA PRO A 193 -14.62 11.30 1.19
C PRO A 193 -15.10 10.22 0.20
N LYS A 194 -16.18 10.46 -0.53
CA LYS A 194 -16.68 9.55 -1.57
C LYS A 194 -15.68 9.43 -2.73
N ALA A 195 -15.10 10.56 -3.17
CA ALA A 195 -14.10 10.58 -4.23
C ALA A 195 -12.80 9.87 -3.82
N VAL A 196 -12.34 10.06 -2.57
CA VAL A 196 -11.19 9.29 -2.01
C VAL A 196 -11.40 7.81 -2.17
N GLN A 197 -12.57 7.36 -1.82
CA GLN A 197 -12.91 5.95 -1.82
C GLN A 197 -12.97 5.42 -3.26
N MET A 198 -13.65 6.13 -4.18
CA MET A 198 -13.70 5.77 -5.61
C MET A 198 -12.31 5.59 -6.21
N VAL A 199 -11.39 6.51 -5.92
CA VAL A 199 -10.00 6.45 -6.41
C VAL A 199 -9.25 5.28 -5.79
N ALA A 200 -9.31 5.13 -4.45
CA ALA A 200 -8.61 4.08 -3.73
C ALA A 200 -8.97 2.68 -4.23
N ASP A 201 -10.26 2.44 -4.45
CA ASP A 201 -10.73 1.11 -4.86
C ASP A 201 -10.52 0.80 -6.34
N HIS A 202 -10.62 1.81 -7.17
CA HIS A 202 -10.41 1.60 -8.61
C HIS A 202 -8.93 1.33 -8.94
N ILE A 203 -8.01 2.02 -8.26
CA ILE A 203 -6.58 1.96 -8.57
C ILE A 203 -5.86 0.94 -7.68
N GLY A 204 -6.24 0.85 -6.40
CA GLY A 204 -5.58 -0.03 -5.43
C GLY A 204 -4.23 0.51 -4.98
N ALA A 205 -3.37 -0.42 -4.48
CA ALA A 205 -2.11 -0.10 -3.82
C ALA A 205 -0.92 0.19 -4.76
N ASP A 206 -1.14 0.36 -6.05
CA ASP A 206 -0.11 0.81 -7.00
C ASP A 206 0.08 2.32 -6.88
N LEU A 207 1.08 2.75 -6.10
CA LEU A 207 1.30 4.18 -5.83
C LEU A 207 1.78 4.96 -7.06
N HIS A 208 2.48 4.35 -8.01
CA HIS A 208 2.85 5.03 -9.27
C HIS A 208 1.63 5.37 -10.09
N ARG A 209 0.76 4.39 -10.30
CA ARG A 209 -0.51 4.59 -11.00
C ARG A 209 -1.42 5.54 -10.24
N LEU A 210 -1.53 5.38 -8.92
CA LEU A 210 -2.36 6.22 -8.06
C LEU A 210 -1.95 7.70 -8.15
N THR A 211 -0.66 8.00 -8.02
CA THR A 211 -0.18 9.38 -8.10
C THR A 211 -0.30 9.97 -9.50
N SER A 212 -0.10 9.16 -10.54
CA SER A 212 -0.33 9.59 -11.93
C SER A 212 -1.78 9.99 -12.18
N GLU A 213 -2.74 9.20 -11.71
CA GLU A 213 -4.16 9.52 -11.83
C GLU A 213 -4.54 10.75 -10.97
N LEU A 214 -3.98 10.88 -9.76
CA LEU A 214 -4.18 12.08 -8.93
C LEU A 214 -3.60 13.34 -9.58
N ASP A 215 -2.44 13.26 -10.21
CA ASP A 215 -1.84 14.40 -10.92
C ASP A 215 -2.69 14.77 -12.16
N LYS A 216 -3.25 13.79 -12.87
CA LYS A 216 -4.22 14.03 -13.96
C LYS A 216 -5.46 14.77 -13.46
N LEU A 217 -6.04 14.37 -12.32
CA LEU A 217 -7.14 15.09 -11.69
C LEU A 217 -6.77 16.54 -11.39
N LEU A 218 -5.58 16.78 -10.85
CA LEU A 218 -5.12 18.13 -10.51
C LEU A 218 -4.94 19.03 -11.73
N ILE A 219 -4.51 18.47 -12.86
CA ILE A 219 -4.37 19.20 -14.13
C ILE A 219 -5.72 19.61 -14.69
N SER A 220 -6.76 18.78 -14.50
CA SER A 220 -8.10 19.07 -15.00
C SER A 220 -8.89 20.08 -14.18
N LEU A 221 -8.42 20.38 -12.96
CA LEU A 221 -9.08 21.33 -12.06
C LEU A 221 -8.61 22.76 -12.32
N PRO A 222 -9.53 23.76 -12.26
CA PRO A 222 -9.16 25.16 -12.32
C PRO A 222 -8.39 25.57 -11.05
N ASP A 223 -7.47 26.52 -11.17
CA ASP A 223 -6.69 27.02 -10.03
C ASP A 223 -7.55 27.70 -8.95
N SER A 224 -8.74 28.19 -9.33
CA SER A 224 -9.71 28.82 -8.42
C SER A 224 -10.44 27.83 -7.52
N ASP A 225 -10.59 26.55 -7.94
CA ASP A 225 -11.25 25.50 -7.17
C ASP A 225 -10.53 24.17 -7.36
N ARG A 226 -9.64 23.85 -6.45
CA ARG A 226 -8.87 22.60 -6.41
C ARG A 226 -9.55 21.53 -5.55
N ARG A 227 -10.86 21.39 -5.70
CA ARG A 227 -11.65 20.37 -5.00
C ARG A 227 -11.98 19.20 -5.92
N VAL A 228 -11.49 18.02 -5.55
CA VAL A 228 -11.81 16.77 -6.25
C VAL A 228 -13.12 16.22 -5.72
N THR A 229 -14.14 16.26 -6.56
CA THR A 229 -15.48 15.70 -6.29
C THR A 229 -15.66 14.34 -6.98
N PRO A 230 -16.68 13.54 -6.60
CA PRO A 230 -17.02 12.31 -7.33
C PRO A 230 -17.27 12.52 -8.82
N ASP A 231 -17.87 13.65 -9.21
CA ASP A 231 -18.11 13.98 -10.63
C ASP A 231 -16.79 14.20 -11.40
N VAL A 232 -15.81 14.81 -10.77
CA VAL A 232 -14.46 14.98 -11.35
C VAL A 232 -13.79 13.62 -11.54
N VAL A 233 -13.86 12.74 -10.52
CA VAL A 233 -13.32 11.39 -10.60
C VAL A 233 -14.00 10.58 -11.72
N GLU A 234 -15.33 10.64 -11.82
CA GLU A 234 -16.09 9.97 -12.88
C GLU A 234 -15.66 10.45 -14.26
N ARG A 235 -15.54 11.75 -14.46
CA ARG A 235 -15.18 12.35 -15.75
C ARG A 235 -13.74 12.02 -16.17
N GLU A 236 -12.78 12.11 -15.25
CA GLU A 236 -11.35 12.04 -15.58
C GLU A 236 -10.76 10.62 -15.47
N ILE A 237 -11.24 9.82 -14.51
CA ILE A 237 -10.76 8.44 -14.28
C ILE A 237 -11.70 7.42 -14.94
N GLY A 238 -12.96 7.79 -15.18
CA GLY A 238 -13.95 6.91 -15.80
C GLY A 238 -14.61 5.92 -14.83
N VAL A 239 -14.56 6.21 -13.52
CA VAL A 239 -15.23 5.41 -12.49
C VAL A 239 -16.58 5.98 -12.19
N SER A 240 -17.65 5.27 -12.52
CA SER A 240 -19.00 5.75 -12.25
C SER A 240 -19.22 6.03 -10.76
N LYS A 241 -19.74 7.20 -10.44
CA LYS A 241 -20.09 7.60 -9.07
C LYS A 241 -21.28 6.85 -8.51
N ASP A 242 -22.14 6.32 -9.37
CA ASP A 242 -23.40 5.67 -9.01
C ASP A 242 -23.36 4.15 -9.18
N PHE A 243 -22.53 3.65 -10.12
CA PHE A 243 -22.38 2.24 -10.46
C PHE A 243 -20.93 1.78 -10.28
N ASN A 244 -20.52 1.61 -9.04
CA ASN A 244 -19.20 1.11 -8.69
C ASN A 244 -19.30 0.04 -7.59
N ALA A 245 -18.19 -0.62 -7.26
CA ALA A 245 -18.16 -1.69 -6.28
C ALA A 245 -18.62 -1.26 -4.87
N PHE A 246 -18.44 0.03 -4.50
CA PHE A 246 -18.91 0.58 -3.22
C PHE A 246 -20.40 0.75 -3.17
N GLU A 247 -20.95 1.32 -4.23
CA GLU A 247 -22.39 1.48 -4.33
C GLU A 247 -23.07 0.11 -4.33
N LEU A 248 -22.44 -0.91 -4.95
CA LEU A 248 -22.93 -2.29 -4.85
C LEU A 248 -22.84 -2.82 -3.42
N ARG A 249 -21.71 -2.63 -2.72
CA ARG A 249 -21.58 -3.02 -1.31
C ARG A 249 -22.61 -2.29 -0.45
N SER A 250 -22.79 -1.00 -0.65
CA SER A 250 -23.80 -0.21 0.08
C SER A 250 -25.22 -0.73 -0.15
N ALA A 251 -25.57 -1.03 -1.41
CA ALA A 251 -26.86 -1.64 -1.75
C ALA A 251 -27.05 -3.01 -1.10
N ILE A 252 -26.00 -3.84 -1.06
CA ILE A 252 -26.01 -5.13 -0.36
C ILE A 252 -26.25 -4.92 1.14
N ILE A 253 -25.51 -4.01 1.80
CA ILE A 253 -25.64 -3.71 3.21
C ILE A 253 -27.09 -3.32 3.57
N GLN A 254 -27.69 -2.49 2.70
CA GLN A 254 -29.06 -2.01 2.86
C GLN A 254 -30.13 -3.00 2.39
N ARG A 255 -29.74 -4.11 1.75
CA ARG A 255 -30.62 -5.05 1.04
C ARG A 255 -31.45 -4.39 -0.04
N ASP A 256 -30.91 -3.35 -0.68
CA ASP A 256 -31.52 -2.72 -1.85
C ASP A 256 -31.31 -3.57 -3.10
N VAL A 257 -32.23 -4.52 -3.28
CA VAL A 257 -32.20 -5.49 -4.39
C VAL A 257 -32.27 -4.77 -5.75
N PHE A 258 -33.04 -3.69 -5.83
CA PHE A 258 -33.21 -2.97 -7.09
C PHE A 258 -31.91 -2.29 -7.51
N LYS A 259 -31.29 -1.51 -6.61
CA LYS A 259 -30.03 -0.83 -6.87
C LYS A 259 -28.89 -1.82 -7.14
N ALA A 260 -28.81 -2.91 -6.37
CA ALA A 260 -27.82 -3.94 -6.60
C ALA A 260 -27.92 -4.55 -8.01
N ASN A 261 -29.11 -4.87 -8.46
CA ASN A 261 -29.34 -5.40 -9.82
C ASN A 261 -29.00 -4.38 -10.91
N GLN A 262 -29.31 -3.08 -10.72
CA GLN A 262 -28.90 -2.04 -11.66
C GLN A 262 -27.38 -1.97 -11.81
N ILE A 263 -26.65 -2.03 -10.70
CA ILE A 263 -25.19 -1.98 -10.70
C ILE A 263 -24.59 -3.20 -11.40
N ILE A 264 -25.14 -4.40 -11.16
CA ILE A 264 -24.68 -5.63 -11.81
C ILE A 264 -24.92 -5.62 -13.31
N ASN A 265 -26.09 -5.14 -13.75
CA ASN A 265 -26.39 -5.00 -15.17
C ASN A 265 -25.45 -3.97 -15.84
N TYR A 266 -25.10 -2.90 -15.13
CA TYR A 266 -24.10 -1.94 -15.60
C TYR A 266 -22.71 -2.58 -15.74
N PHE A 267 -22.27 -3.39 -14.79
CA PHE A 267 -20.98 -4.10 -14.85
C PHE A 267 -20.94 -5.11 -15.99
N ASP A 268 -22.04 -5.81 -16.23
CA ASP A 268 -22.15 -6.77 -17.34
C ASP A 268 -22.01 -6.07 -18.70
N SER A 269 -22.65 -4.88 -18.83
CA SER A 269 -22.55 -4.05 -20.03
C SER A 269 -21.20 -3.31 -20.14
N ASN A 270 -20.48 -3.14 -19.05
CA ASN A 270 -19.22 -2.40 -18.97
C ASN A 270 -18.15 -3.19 -18.17
N PRO A 271 -17.57 -4.26 -18.73
CA PRO A 271 -16.67 -5.15 -18.01
C PRO A 271 -15.42 -4.49 -17.43
N LYS A 272 -15.03 -3.30 -17.95
CA LYS A 272 -13.91 -2.51 -17.42
C LYS A 272 -14.26 -1.76 -16.14
N SER A 273 -15.54 -1.49 -15.87
CA SER A 273 -16.02 -0.72 -14.73
C SER A 273 -16.31 -1.57 -13.50
N GLY A 274 -16.48 -2.90 -13.65
CA GLY A 274 -16.73 -3.81 -12.56
C GLY A 274 -16.23 -5.21 -12.88
N SER A 275 -15.20 -5.64 -12.17
CA SER A 275 -14.63 -6.98 -12.30
C SER A 275 -15.02 -7.84 -11.11
N LEU A 276 -15.44 -9.09 -11.36
CA LEU A 276 -15.68 -10.08 -10.31
C LEU A 276 -14.45 -10.22 -9.40
N TYR A 277 -13.25 -10.19 -9.98
CA TYR A 277 -11.97 -10.29 -9.24
C TYR A 277 -11.73 -9.14 -8.28
N ALA A 278 -12.21 -7.94 -8.59
CA ALA A 278 -12.12 -6.78 -7.68
C ALA A 278 -13.22 -6.81 -6.63
N LEU A 279 -14.41 -7.33 -6.98
CA LEU A 279 -15.57 -7.38 -6.11
C LEU A 279 -15.43 -8.43 -4.99
N LEU A 280 -14.89 -9.62 -5.31
CA LEU A 280 -14.77 -10.72 -4.35
C LEU A 280 -13.97 -10.34 -3.10
N PRO A 281 -12.76 -9.76 -3.16
CA PRO A 281 -12.01 -9.34 -1.99
C PRO A 281 -12.74 -8.27 -1.16
N LEU A 282 -13.42 -7.33 -1.83
CA LEU A 282 -14.19 -6.26 -1.17
C LEU A 282 -15.35 -6.84 -0.34
N LEU A 283 -16.14 -7.74 -0.93
CA LEU A 283 -17.24 -8.39 -0.23
C LEU A 283 -16.75 -9.33 0.87
N PHE A 284 -15.68 -10.09 0.59
CA PHE A 284 -15.09 -10.97 1.59
C PHE A 284 -14.61 -10.20 2.82
N SER A 285 -13.87 -9.11 2.62
CA SER A 285 -13.41 -8.25 3.72
C SER A 285 -14.56 -7.69 4.54
N TYR A 286 -15.64 -7.24 3.88
CA TYR A 286 -16.82 -6.74 4.58
C TYR A 286 -17.50 -7.82 5.41
N PHE A 287 -17.82 -8.98 4.83
CA PHE A 287 -18.51 -10.07 5.54
C PHE A 287 -17.64 -10.73 6.60
N GLN A 288 -16.33 -10.81 6.40
CA GLN A 288 -15.38 -11.26 7.42
C GLN A 288 -15.42 -10.32 8.64
N ASN A 289 -15.33 -9.02 8.43
CA ASN A 289 -15.42 -8.05 9.52
C ASN A 289 -16.81 -8.05 10.17
N LEU A 290 -17.87 -8.25 9.40
CA LEU A 290 -19.23 -8.41 9.91
C LEU A 290 -19.34 -9.65 10.81
N MET A 291 -18.71 -10.77 10.43
CA MET A 291 -18.63 -11.95 11.29
C MET A 291 -17.87 -11.65 12.58
N ILE A 292 -16.73 -10.96 12.51
CA ILE A 292 -15.96 -10.55 13.68
C ILE A 292 -16.81 -9.65 14.59
N ALA A 293 -17.59 -8.71 14.01
CA ALA A 293 -18.48 -7.83 14.77
C ALA A 293 -19.53 -8.59 15.62
N TYR A 294 -19.96 -9.77 15.18
CA TYR A 294 -20.85 -10.62 15.97
C TYR A 294 -20.22 -11.13 17.27
N TYR A 295 -18.91 -11.17 17.38
CA TYR A 295 -18.17 -11.58 18.58
C TYR A 295 -17.67 -10.39 19.41
N ALA A 296 -17.96 -9.16 19.00
CA ALA A 296 -17.57 -7.97 19.77
C ALA A 296 -18.26 -7.96 21.15
N PRO A 297 -17.52 -7.70 22.23
CA PRO A 297 -18.07 -7.73 23.59
C PRO A 297 -19.11 -6.64 23.83
N ASN A 298 -18.98 -5.47 23.21
CA ASN A 298 -19.92 -4.36 23.34
C ASN A 298 -20.31 -3.80 21.95
N LYS A 299 -21.32 -4.44 21.35
CA LYS A 299 -21.82 -4.11 20.00
C LYS A 299 -22.57 -2.78 19.92
N GLN A 300 -23.01 -2.23 21.04
CA GLN A 300 -23.79 -1.00 21.10
C GLN A 300 -22.91 0.25 21.20
N ASN A 301 -21.66 0.09 21.64
CA ASN A 301 -20.72 1.19 21.74
C ASN A 301 -19.93 1.32 20.42
N GLU A 302 -20.28 2.33 19.61
CA GLU A 302 -19.65 2.56 18.30
C GLU A 302 -18.12 2.74 18.39
N ASN A 303 -17.62 3.39 19.45
CA ASN A 303 -16.18 3.60 19.63
C ASN A 303 -15.44 2.29 19.93
N GLU A 304 -16.02 1.44 20.78
CA GLU A 304 -15.43 0.14 21.10
C GLU A 304 -15.49 -0.81 19.91
N LEU A 305 -16.61 -0.80 19.18
CA LEU A 305 -16.77 -1.61 17.98
C LEU A 305 -15.81 -1.15 16.87
N ALA A 306 -15.64 0.16 16.66
CA ALA A 306 -14.65 0.70 15.72
C ALA A 306 -13.23 0.24 16.06
N LYS A 307 -12.87 0.30 17.34
CA LYS A 307 -11.56 -0.14 17.83
C LYS A 307 -11.36 -1.66 17.70
N PHE A 308 -12.42 -2.43 17.99
CA PHE A 308 -12.38 -3.91 17.88
C PHE A 308 -12.19 -4.38 16.44
N LEU A 309 -12.81 -3.68 15.47
CA LEU A 309 -12.72 -3.96 14.05
C LEU A 309 -11.53 -3.24 13.36
N ASP A 310 -10.68 -2.53 14.11
CA ASP A 310 -9.57 -1.72 13.58
C ASP A 310 -10.02 -0.70 12.50
N LEU A 311 -11.19 -0.06 12.72
CA LEU A 311 -11.75 0.93 11.81
C LEU A 311 -11.22 2.34 12.12
N ARG A 312 -11.04 3.17 11.09
CA ARG A 312 -10.50 4.54 11.21
C ARG A 312 -11.46 5.55 11.86
N GLY A 313 -12.71 5.17 12.11
CA GLY A 313 -13.69 6.06 12.72
C GLY A 313 -15.05 5.41 12.92
N THR A 314 -15.88 6.06 13.74
CA THR A 314 -17.21 5.56 14.07
C THR A 314 -18.20 5.59 12.90
N TRP A 315 -17.95 6.41 11.87
CA TRP A 315 -18.80 6.46 10.68
C TRP A 315 -18.89 5.12 9.93
N ALA A 316 -17.77 4.35 9.88
CA ALA A 316 -17.76 3.04 9.25
C ALA A 316 -18.48 1.96 10.06
N VAL A 317 -18.73 2.18 11.37
CA VAL A 317 -19.46 1.26 12.23
C VAL A 317 -20.92 1.13 11.80
N ARG A 318 -21.49 2.18 11.21
CA ARG A 318 -22.88 2.17 10.72
C ARG A 318 -23.14 1.05 9.71
N ASP A 319 -22.21 0.80 8.83
CA ASP A 319 -22.30 -0.27 7.83
C ASP A 319 -22.38 -1.64 8.50
N TYR A 320 -21.57 -1.87 9.54
CA TYR A 320 -21.59 -3.14 10.28
C TYR A 320 -22.81 -3.27 11.17
N THR A 321 -23.24 -2.20 11.80
CA THR A 321 -24.46 -2.20 12.61
C THR A 321 -25.70 -2.50 11.74
N MET A 322 -25.77 -1.91 10.54
CA MET A 322 -26.82 -2.20 9.56
C MET A 322 -26.70 -3.63 9.04
N GLY A 323 -25.51 -4.07 8.73
CA GLY A 323 -25.23 -5.44 8.28
C GLY A 323 -25.69 -6.49 9.31
N MET A 324 -25.42 -6.29 10.62
CA MET A 324 -25.88 -7.16 11.68
C MET A 324 -27.42 -7.18 11.83
N ARG A 325 -28.12 -6.12 11.45
CA ARG A 325 -29.59 -6.09 11.42
C ARG A 325 -30.16 -6.87 10.23
N ASN A 326 -29.49 -6.77 9.07
CA ASN A 326 -29.99 -7.31 7.80
C ASN A 326 -29.59 -8.76 7.53
N TYR A 327 -28.48 -9.22 8.11
CA TYR A 327 -27.94 -10.56 7.92
C TYR A 327 -27.71 -11.25 9.26
N SER A 328 -28.23 -12.44 9.45
CA SER A 328 -27.92 -13.25 10.63
C SER A 328 -26.49 -13.77 10.56
N GLY A 329 -25.88 -14.11 11.72
CA GLY A 329 -24.53 -14.71 11.75
C GLY A 329 -24.43 -16.00 10.92
N VAL A 330 -25.48 -16.82 10.90
CA VAL A 330 -25.54 -18.03 10.05
C VAL A 330 -25.53 -17.67 8.57
N LYS A 331 -26.31 -16.64 8.16
CA LYS A 331 -26.33 -16.18 6.77
C LYS A 331 -24.97 -15.60 6.36
N VAL A 332 -24.30 -14.84 7.25
CA VAL A 332 -22.96 -14.31 6.99
C VAL A 332 -21.95 -15.44 6.75
N MET A 333 -22.02 -16.52 7.54
CA MET A 333 -21.16 -17.70 7.35
C MET A 333 -21.40 -18.37 6.00
N GLN A 334 -22.66 -18.54 5.61
CA GLN A 334 -23.05 -19.09 4.30
C GLN A 334 -22.57 -18.18 3.14
N ILE A 335 -22.63 -16.85 3.31
CA ILE A 335 -22.12 -15.89 2.31
C ILE A 335 -20.60 -16.02 2.15
N ILE A 336 -19.87 -16.16 3.25
CA ILE A 336 -18.40 -16.33 3.21
C ILE A 336 -18.04 -17.63 2.47
N GLU A 337 -18.79 -18.71 2.72
CA GLU A 337 -18.62 -19.99 2.02
C GLU A 337 -18.93 -19.85 0.51
N LYS A 338 -20.02 -19.17 0.17
CA LYS A 338 -20.40 -18.90 -1.23
C LYS A 338 -19.36 -18.01 -1.95
N LEU A 339 -18.79 -17.03 -1.28
CA LEU A 339 -17.70 -16.20 -1.83
C LEU A 339 -16.47 -17.05 -2.17
N LYS A 340 -16.10 -18.00 -1.29
CA LYS A 340 -15.02 -18.96 -1.55
C LYS A 340 -15.32 -19.85 -2.76
N GLU A 341 -16.55 -20.37 -2.85
CA GLU A 341 -16.98 -21.18 -3.99
C GLU A 341 -16.88 -20.41 -5.32
N VAL A 342 -17.38 -19.16 -5.32
CA VAL A 342 -17.36 -18.30 -6.51
C VAL A 342 -15.92 -17.91 -6.88
N ASP A 343 -15.04 -17.65 -5.92
CA ASP A 343 -13.62 -17.41 -6.17
C ASP A 343 -12.96 -18.62 -6.85
N ALA A 344 -13.20 -19.83 -6.36
CA ALA A 344 -12.69 -21.05 -6.97
C ALA A 344 -13.22 -21.24 -8.40
N LYS A 345 -14.53 -21.05 -8.61
CA LYS A 345 -15.17 -21.15 -9.94
C LYS A 345 -14.64 -20.08 -10.91
N SER A 346 -14.37 -18.87 -10.43
CA SER A 346 -13.81 -17.80 -11.26
C SER A 346 -12.41 -18.11 -11.79
N LYS A 347 -11.68 -19.01 -11.10
CA LYS A 347 -10.35 -19.49 -11.49
C LYS A 347 -10.40 -20.80 -12.30
N GLY A 348 -11.61 -21.26 -12.67
CA GLY A 348 -11.81 -22.45 -13.49
C GLY A 348 -11.92 -23.76 -12.69
N ILE A 349 -11.94 -23.73 -11.36
CA ILE A 349 -12.12 -24.93 -10.55
C ILE A 349 -13.61 -25.31 -10.57
N ASP A 350 -13.92 -26.52 -11.05
CA ASP A 350 -15.28 -27.05 -11.19
C ASP A 350 -16.25 -26.13 -11.96
N ASN A 351 -15.71 -25.32 -12.87
CA ASN A 351 -16.51 -24.38 -13.68
C ASN A 351 -15.99 -24.29 -15.13
N PRO A 352 -16.39 -25.19 -16.03
CA PRO A 352 -15.93 -25.13 -17.42
C PRO A 352 -16.65 -24.09 -18.29
N PHE A 353 -17.84 -23.57 -17.88
CA PHE A 353 -18.71 -22.82 -18.81
C PHE A 353 -19.33 -21.52 -18.24
N THR A 354 -19.40 -21.32 -16.92
CA THR A 354 -20.10 -20.15 -16.35
C THR A 354 -19.23 -18.89 -16.44
N SER A 355 -19.75 -17.85 -17.03
CA SER A 355 -19.05 -16.58 -17.17
C SER A 355 -18.91 -15.83 -15.84
N ALA A 356 -17.95 -14.89 -15.76
CA ALA A 356 -17.77 -14.06 -14.58
C ALA A 356 -19.02 -13.21 -14.25
N GLY A 357 -19.76 -12.76 -15.26
CA GLY A 357 -21.02 -12.01 -15.09
C GLY A 357 -22.12 -12.87 -14.48
N GLU A 358 -22.27 -14.11 -14.94
CA GLU A 358 -23.24 -15.06 -14.38
C GLU A 358 -22.89 -15.42 -12.93
N LEU A 359 -21.62 -15.70 -12.64
CA LEU A 359 -21.16 -15.97 -11.27
C LEU A 359 -21.44 -14.77 -10.34
N MET A 360 -21.27 -13.55 -10.84
CA MET A 360 -21.57 -12.34 -10.09
C MET A 360 -23.08 -12.22 -9.79
N ARG A 361 -23.94 -12.44 -10.77
CA ARG A 361 -25.39 -12.42 -10.58
C ARG A 361 -25.85 -13.49 -9.57
N GLU A 362 -25.35 -14.72 -9.71
CA GLU A 362 -25.64 -15.82 -8.77
C GLU A 362 -25.23 -15.46 -7.34
N LEU A 363 -24.02 -14.92 -7.17
CA LEU A 363 -23.50 -14.51 -5.87
C LEU A 363 -24.40 -13.45 -5.23
N ILE A 364 -24.70 -12.37 -5.96
CA ILE A 364 -25.49 -11.26 -5.42
C ILE A 364 -26.93 -11.68 -5.13
N PHE A 365 -27.51 -12.51 -5.99
CA PHE A 365 -28.81 -13.11 -5.70
C PHE A 365 -28.78 -13.90 -4.40
N PHE A 366 -27.79 -14.77 -4.22
CA PHE A 366 -27.63 -15.55 -2.99
C PHE A 366 -27.44 -14.67 -1.73
N ILE A 367 -26.71 -13.56 -1.83
CA ILE A 367 -26.49 -12.66 -0.70
C ILE A 367 -27.80 -11.97 -0.29
N LEU A 368 -28.59 -11.51 -1.25
CA LEU A 368 -29.76 -10.67 -1.00
C LEU A 368 -31.01 -11.48 -0.60
N HIS A 369 -31.07 -12.74 -0.95
CA HIS A 369 -32.19 -13.66 -0.63
C HIS A 369 -31.76 -14.76 0.36
#